data_3f212f5f4c96ded73fa13a1adb7e2fd3
#
_entry.id   3f212f5f4c96ded73fa13a1adb7e2fd3
#
_cell.length_a   1.000
_cell.length_b   1.000
_cell.length_c   1.000
_cell.angle_alpha   90.00
_cell.angle_beta   90.00
_cell.angle_gamma   90.00
#
_symmetry.space_group_name_H-M   'P 1'
#
loop_
_entity.id
_entity.type
_entity.pdbx_description
1 polymer ?
#
loop_
_entity_poly.entity_id
_entity_poly.type
_entity_poly.pdbx_seq_one_letter_code
_entity_poly.pdbx_strand_id
1 'polypeptide(L)'
;MALRDCDQRRAVNHHARPQGEDRRDARALADAGLFGAYRRAHRLSDVQRHVHGRLLVRDALVRTRTRYISLIRALLRQKGYRVPSGSAEAFPTRVRGLALPGPLLSLIAPLLAVLRHLNRELAYADETIERVAAHDERVQRLRTVPSVGPVTAAAFVATIAMSSASQNLSRRGDGTDNGPLIQDP
;
A
#
# COMPACT_ATOMS: atom_id res chain seq x y z
N MET A 1 15.23 24.79 -40.69
CA MET A 1 16.48 24.65 -39.94
C MET A 1 16.14 24.96 -38.49
N ALA A 2 15.94 23.93 -37.63
CA ALA A 2 15.82 23.95 -36.18
C ALA A 2 14.77 22.90 -35.69
N LEU A 3 15.10 21.62 -35.83
CA LEU A 3 14.38 20.48 -35.24
C LEU A 3 15.41 19.43 -34.77
N ARG A 4 16.37 19.85 -33.95
CA ARG A 4 17.38 18.96 -33.37
C ARG A 4 17.79 19.46 -31.99
N ASP A 5 16.88 19.53 -31.01
CA ASP A 5 17.34 19.78 -29.63
C ASP A 5 16.35 19.36 -28.54
N CYS A 6 15.52 18.36 -28.80
CA CYS A 6 14.56 17.85 -27.79
C CYS A 6 14.88 16.45 -27.28
N ASP A 7 15.99 15.82 -27.74
CA ASP A 7 16.27 14.40 -27.43
C ASP A 7 17.42 14.17 -26.43
N GLN A 8 17.98 15.24 -25.84
CA GLN A 8 19.10 15.10 -24.91
C GLN A 8 18.73 15.21 -23.40
N ARG A 9 17.47 15.34 -23.02
CA ARG A 9 17.08 15.45 -21.58
C ARG A 9 16.41 14.21 -21.00
N ARG A 10 16.48 13.06 -21.65
CA ARG A 10 15.87 11.79 -21.16
C ARG A 10 16.86 10.73 -20.71
N ALA A 11 18.13 11.07 -20.55
CA ALA A 11 19.18 10.16 -20.12
C ALA A 11 19.75 10.51 -18.75
N VAL A 12 18.87 10.67 -17.73
CA VAL A 12 19.38 10.75 -16.35
C VAL A 12 18.46 9.93 -15.45
N ASN A 13 19.08 8.96 -14.79
CA ASN A 13 18.57 8.14 -13.68
C ASN A 13 17.85 6.83 -14.00
N HIS A 14 18.47 5.97 -14.80
CA HIS A 14 18.46 4.55 -14.43
C HIS A 14 19.63 4.31 -13.47
N HIS A 15 19.43 4.50 -12.18
CA HIS A 15 20.22 3.82 -11.18
C HIS A 15 19.92 2.33 -11.39
N ALA A 16 20.81 1.68 -12.14
CA ALA A 16 20.86 0.23 -12.23
C ALA A 16 21.01 -0.27 -10.78
N ARG A 17 19.94 -0.85 -10.22
CA ARG A 17 20.06 -1.66 -9.03
C ARG A 17 21.05 -2.75 -9.37
N PRO A 18 22.11 -2.97 -8.61
CA PRO A 18 23.02 -4.10 -8.81
C PRO A 18 22.17 -5.37 -8.67
N GLN A 19 21.84 -5.96 -9.82
CA GLN A 19 21.05 -7.18 -9.88
C GLN A 19 22.05 -8.33 -9.88
N GLY A 20 22.17 -9.01 -8.78
CA GLY A 20 22.79 -10.32 -8.71
C GLY A 20 23.95 -10.48 -7.75
N GLU A 21 24.78 -9.48 -7.52
CA GLU A 21 25.92 -9.58 -6.58
C GLU A 21 25.45 -9.55 -5.13
N ASP A 22 24.58 -8.63 -4.74
CA ASP A 22 24.03 -8.54 -3.38
C ASP A 22 23.33 -9.81 -2.88
N ARG A 23 22.72 -10.59 -3.78
CA ARG A 23 22.06 -11.85 -3.40
C ARG A 23 23.05 -13.00 -3.22
N ARG A 24 24.17 -12.99 -3.95
CA ARG A 24 25.24 -13.98 -3.79
C ARG A 24 26.04 -13.70 -2.53
N ASP A 25 26.34 -12.45 -2.27
CA ASP A 25 27.06 -12.02 -1.08
C ASP A 25 26.22 -12.23 0.20
N ALA A 26 24.92 -11.96 0.16
CA ALA A 26 24.01 -12.27 1.25
C ALA A 26 23.90 -13.79 1.52
N ARG A 27 23.96 -14.64 0.48
CA ARG A 27 24.01 -16.10 0.64
C ARG A 27 25.35 -16.59 1.13
N ALA A 28 26.45 -16.08 0.60
CA ALA A 28 27.80 -16.43 1.03
C ALA A 28 28.05 -16.03 2.49
N LEU A 29 27.55 -14.87 2.91
CA LEU A 29 27.55 -14.45 4.31
C LEU A 29 26.63 -15.33 5.18
N ALA A 30 25.52 -15.84 4.65
CA ALA A 30 24.64 -16.78 5.34
C ALA A 30 25.31 -18.13 5.58
N ASP A 31 26.02 -18.65 4.58
CA ASP A 31 26.72 -19.94 4.64
C ASP A 31 28.02 -19.89 5.48
N ALA A 32 28.62 -18.70 5.62
CA ALA A 32 29.85 -18.51 6.39
C ALA A 32 29.67 -18.54 7.93
N GLY A 33 28.48 -18.82 8.43
CA GLY A 33 28.22 -18.91 9.89
C GLY A 33 28.39 -17.60 10.66
N LEU A 34 28.70 -16.49 9.98
CA LEU A 34 28.79 -15.15 10.58
C LEU A 34 27.44 -14.63 11.07
N PHE A 35 26.34 -15.32 10.76
CA PHE A 35 24.99 -15.00 11.18
C PHE A 35 24.62 -15.42 12.60
N GLY A 36 25.48 -16.09 13.33
CA GLY A 36 25.26 -16.33 14.76
C GLY A 36 25.06 -15.05 15.58
N ALA A 37 25.62 -13.92 15.10
CA ALA A 37 25.47 -12.60 15.68
C ALA A 37 24.22 -11.86 15.17
N TYR A 38 23.66 -12.23 14.03
CA TYR A 38 22.44 -11.62 13.51
C TYR A 38 21.22 -12.36 14.04
N ARG A 39 20.50 -11.75 14.98
CA ARG A 39 19.12 -12.23 15.26
C ARG A 39 18.39 -12.25 13.93
N ARG A 40 17.78 -13.40 13.62
CA ARG A 40 16.89 -13.51 12.47
C ARG A 40 15.96 -12.29 12.46
N ALA A 41 15.96 -11.54 11.36
CA ALA A 41 15.00 -10.49 11.16
C ALA A 41 13.62 -11.03 11.59
N HIS A 42 12.91 -10.28 12.42
CA HIS A 42 11.61 -10.72 12.93
C HIS A 42 10.73 -11.03 11.73
N ARG A 43 10.60 -12.30 11.41
CA ARG A 43 9.72 -12.73 10.33
C ARG A 43 8.30 -12.44 10.81
N LEU A 44 7.61 -11.63 10.06
CA LEU A 44 6.17 -11.47 10.21
C LEU A 44 5.54 -12.87 10.25
N SER A 45 4.65 -13.12 11.22
CA SER A 45 3.89 -14.36 11.25
C SER A 45 3.06 -14.49 9.97
N ASP A 46 2.68 -15.70 9.60
CA ASP A 46 1.84 -15.93 8.41
C ASP A 46 0.52 -15.15 8.49
N VAL A 47 -0.04 -15.03 9.68
CA VAL A 47 -1.25 -14.22 9.95
C VAL A 47 -0.99 -12.74 9.64
N GLN A 48 0.12 -12.19 10.13
CA GLN A 48 0.46 -10.78 9.88
C GLN A 48 0.71 -10.49 8.39
N ARG A 49 1.38 -11.40 7.69
CA ARG A 49 1.56 -11.31 6.23
C ARG A 49 0.23 -11.34 5.50
N HIS A 50 -0.69 -12.18 5.96
CA HIS A 50 -2.03 -12.30 5.37
C HIS A 50 -2.85 -11.02 5.56
N VAL A 51 -2.84 -10.43 6.76
CA VAL A 51 -3.49 -9.14 7.05
C VAL A 51 -2.90 -8.03 6.19
N HIS A 52 -1.57 -7.96 6.10
CA HIS A 52 -0.90 -6.97 5.26
C HIS A 52 -1.26 -7.12 3.78
N GLY A 53 -1.28 -8.34 3.24
CA GLY A 53 -1.71 -8.61 1.87
C GLY A 53 -3.13 -8.13 1.59
N ARG A 54 -4.07 -8.37 2.52
CA ARG A 54 -5.46 -7.89 2.40
C ARG A 54 -5.56 -6.36 2.40
N LEU A 55 -4.77 -5.69 3.24
CA LEU A 55 -4.70 -4.23 3.27
C LEU A 55 -4.17 -3.65 1.95
N LEU A 56 -3.17 -4.29 1.34
CA LEU A 56 -2.65 -3.88 0.03
C LEU A 56 -3.70 -4.04 -1.08
N VAL A 57 -4.43 -5.16 -1.09
CA VAL A 57 -5.53 -5.38 -2.06
C VAL A 57 -6.61 -4.31 -1.88
N ARG A 58 -7.03 -4.05 -0.64
CA ARG A 58 -8.00 -3.00 -0.35
C ARG A 58 -7.53 -1.61 -0.82
N ASP A 59 -6.29 -1.25 -0.56
CA ASP A 59 -5.72 0.03 -1.00
C ASP A 59 -5.73 0.16 -2.54
N ALA A 60 -5.37 -0.90 -3.25
CA ALA A 60 -5.43 -0.94 -4.70
C ALA A 60 -6.87 -0.72 -5.21
N LEU A 61 -7.87 -1.36 -4.61
CA LEU A 61 -9.28 -1.19 -4.95
C LEU A 61 -9.75 0.26 -4.69
N VAL A 62 -9.37 0.87 -3.56
CA VAL A 62 -9.69 2.26 -3.23
C VAL A 62 -9.10 3.23 -4.24
N ARG A 63 -7.82 3.06 -4.59
CA ARG A 63 -7.15 3.89 -5.62
C ARG A 63 -7.83 3.75 -6.98
N THR A 64 -8.16 2.53 -7.36
CA THR A 64 -8.87 2.25 -8.62
C THR A 64 -10.23 2.93 -8.62
N ARG A 65 -11.03 2.80 -7.56
CA ARG A 65 -12.31 3.49 -7.40
C ARG A 65 -12.17 5.00 -7.56
N THR A 66 -11.20 5.60 -6.88
CA THR A 66 -10.94 7.04 -6.94
C THR A 66 -10.60 7.49 -8.35
N ARG A 67 -9.78 6.72 -9.07
CA ARG A 67 -9.41 6.99 -10.46
C ARG A 67 -10.63 6.99 -11.39
N TYR A 68 -11.52 6.01 -11.24
CA TYR A 68 -12.75 5.93 -12.05
C TYR A 68 -13.72 7.08 -11.72
N ILE A 69 -13.90 7.43 -10.45
CA ILE A 69 -14.70 8.58 -10.04
C ILE A 69 -14.16 9.86 -10.67
N SER A 70 -12.85 10.08 -10.63
CA SER A 70 -12.21 11.25 -11.20
C SER A 70 -12.39 11.32 -12.72
N LEU A 71 -12.26 10.19 -13.42
CA LEU A 71 -12.49 10.10 -14.86
C LEU A 71 -13.94 10.47 -15.22
N ILE A 72 -14.92 9.87 -14.55
CA ILE A 72 -16.34 10.18 -14.80
C ILE A 72 -16.64 11.66 -14.51
N ARG A 73 -16.11 12.22 -13.42
CA ARG A 73 -16.26 13.64 -13.12
C ARG A 73 -15.63 14.53 -14.20
N ALA A 74 -14.52 14.13 -14.77
CA ALA A 74 -13.87 14.88 -15.86
C ALA A 74 -14.75 14.87 -17.12
N LEU A 75 -15.24 13.69 -17.52
CA LEU A 75 -16.13 13.55 -18.69
C LEU A 75 -17.42 14.36 -18.55
N LEU A 76 -18.03 14.32 -17.36
CA LEU A 76 -19.25 15.08 -17.09
C LEU A 76 -19.00 16.59 -17.09
N ARG A 77 -17.88 17.05 -16.50
CA ARG A 77 -17.51 18.48 -16.49
C ARG A 77 -17.27 19.04 -17.90
N GLN A 78 -16.67 18.26 -18.80
CA GLN A 78 -16.50 18.68 -20.20
C GLN A 78 -17.83 18.99 -20.91
N LYS A 79 -18.92 18.40 -20.42
CA LYS A 79 -20.29 18.63 -20.93
C LYS A 79 -21.11 19.56 -20.05
N GLY A 80 -20.49 20.26 -19.09
CA GLY A 80 -21.17 21.21 -18.21
C GLY A 80 -21.90 20.60 -17.00
N TYR A 81 -21.85 19.28 -16.81
CA TYR A 81 -22.53 18.62 -15.70
C TYR A 81 -21.64 18.55 -14.44
N ARG A 82 -22.23 18.81 -13.27
CA ARG A 82 -21.57 18.68 -11.98
C ARG A 82 -22.25 17.61 -11.13
N VAL A 83 -21.48 16.69 -10.60
CA VAL A 83 -22.00 15.69 -9.64
C VAL A 83 -21.91 16.30 -8.25
N PRO A 84 -23.00 16.30 -7.46
CA PRO A 84 -23.00 16.78 -6.08
C PRO A 84 -21.94 16.06 -5.23
N SER A 85 -21.46 16.74 -4.18
CA SER A 85 -20.56 16.17 -3.18
C SER A 85 -21.24 15.01 -2.42
N GLY A 86 -20.46 14.12 -1.82
CA GLY A 86 -20.95 13.02 -1.03
C GLY A 86 -20.02 11.80 -1.10
N SER A 87 -20.43 10.70 -0.46
CA SER A 87 -19.59 9.50 -0.32
C SER A 87 -19.25 8.85 -1.68
N ALA A 88 -18.13 8.14 -1.73
CA ALA A 88 -17.68 7.45 -2.93
C ALA A 88 -18.62 6.28 -3.31
N GLU A 89 -19.21 5.64 -2.32
CA GLU A 89 -20.16 4.53 -2.47
C GLU A 89 -21.44 4.97 -3.18
N ALA A 90 -21.99 6.12 -2.81
CA ALA A 90 -23.20 6.68 -3.40
C ALA A 90 -22.97 7.40 -4.74
N PHE A 91 -21.70 7.48 -5.21
CA PHE A 91 -21.37 8.19 -6.44
C PHE A 91 -22.13 7.66 -7.67
N PRO A 92 -22.23 6.34 -7.93
CA PRO A 92 -22.98 5.81 -9.07
C PRO A 92 -24.47 6.17 -9.05
N THR A 93 -25.07 6.20 -7.86
CA THR A 93 -26.49 6.57 -7.69
C THR A 93 -26.70 8.06 -7.96
N ARG A 94 -25.81 8.92 -7.46
CA ARG A 94 -25.87 10.36 -7.70
C ARG A 94 -25.71 10.72 -9.18
N VAL A 95 -24.83 10.03 -9.89
CA VAL A 95 -24.67 10.24 -11.34
C VAL A 95 -25.94 9.87 -12.10
N ARG A 96 -26.62 8.79 -11.70
CA ARG A 96 -27.90 8.38 -12.33
C ARG A 96 -29.04 9.34 -12.04
N GLY A 97 -29.00 10.05 -10.91
CA GLY A 97 -29.99 11.08 -10.58
C GLY A 97 -29.84 12.37 -11.39
N LEU A 98 -28.78 12.50 -12.20
CA LEU A 98 -28.63 13.62 -13.11
C LEU A 98 -29.41 13.36 -14.41
N ALA A 99 -30.12 14.36 -14.92
CA ALA A 99 -30.77 14.31 -16.23
C ALA A 99 -29.72 14.41 -17.35
N LEU A 100 -29.03 13.29 -17.63
CA LEU A 100 -27.98 13.21 -18.63
C LEU A 100 -28.53 12.83 -20.00
N PRO A 101 -28.01 13.41 -21.10
CA PRO A 101 -28.34 12.96 -22.45
C PRO A 101 -27.98 11.49 -22.65
N GLY A 102 -28.81 10.76 -23.41
CA GLY A 102 -28.61 9.33 -23.70
C GLY A 102 -27.20 8.96 -24.16
N PRO A 103 -26.61 9.69 -25.15
CA PRO A 103 -25.24 9.40 -25.61
C PRO A 103 -24.18 9.53 -24.52
N LEU A 104 -24.31 10.51 -23.63
CA LEU A 104 -23.37 10.70 -22.51
C LEU A 104 -23.54 9.60 -21.45
N LEU A 105 -24.79 9.23 -21.18
CA LEU A 105 -25.07 8.13 -20.26
C LEU A 105 -24.51 6.80 -20.78
N SER A 106 -24.67 6.51 -22.07
CA SER A 106 -24.11 5.32 -22.72
C SER A 106 -22.59 5.26 -22.62
N LEU A 107 -21.92 6.42 -22.79
CA LEU A 107 -20.46 6.54 -22.68
C LEU A 107 -19.95 6.18 -21.28
N ILE A 108 -20.64 6.63 -20.22
CA ILE A 108 -20.19 6.41 -18.84
C ILE A 108 -20.77 5.16 -18.19
N ALA A 109 -21.77 4.51 -18.81
CA ALA A 109 -22.44 3.34 -18.27
C ALA A 109 -21.47 2.20 -17.89
N PRO A 110 -20.48 1.80 -18.74
CA PRO A 110 -19.53 0.76 -18.39
C PRO A 110 -18.68 1.13 -17.19
N LEU A 111 -18.28 2.40 -17.07
CA LEU A 111 -17.50 2.88 -15.92
C LEU A 111 -18.32 2.84 -14.61
N LEU A 112 -19.60 3.17 -14.69
CA LEU A 112 -20.51 3.06 -13.54
C LEU A 112 -20.77 1.60 -13.15
N ALA A 113 -20.77 0.67 -14.09
CA ALA A 113 -20.88 -0.76 -13.82
C ALA A 113 -19.65 -1.26 -13.04
N VAL A 114 -18.45 -0.90 -13.49
CA VAL A 114 -17.20 -1.23 -12.80
C VAL A 114 -17.16 -0.62 -11.39
N LEU A 115 -17.57 0.64 -11.22
CA LEU A 115 -17.61 1.27 -9.90
C LEU A 115 -18.54 0.55 -8.92
N ARG A 116 -19.68 0.05 -9.38
CA ARG A 116 -20.58 -0.74 -8.53
C ARG A 116 -19.95 -2.07 -8.12
N HIS A 117 -19.22 -2.69 -9.03
CA HIS A 117 -18.48 -3.90 -8.72
C HIS A 117 -17.37 -3.61 -7.68
N LEU A 118 -16.56 -2.57 -7.92
CA LEU A 118 -15.52 -2.14 -6.98
C LEU A 118 -16.06 -1.84 -5.57
N ASN A 119 -17.24 -1.22 -5.47
CA ASN A 119 -17.86 -0.96 -4.17
C ASN A 119 -18.23 -2.25 -3.43
N ARG A 120 -18.69 -3.28 -4.14
CA ARG A 120 -18.97 -4.60 -3.55
C ARG A 120 -17.69 -5.30 -3.08
N GLU A 121 -16.66 -5.29 -3.92
CA GLU A 121 -15.37 -5.90 -3.57
C GLU A 121 -14.71 -5.19 -2.38
N LEU A 122 -14.85 -3.86 -2.30
CA LEU A 122 -14.36 -3.09 -1.15
C LEU A 122 -15.12 -3.43 0.13
N ALA A 123 -16.44 -3.55 0.08
CA ALA A 123 -17.24 -3.97 1.23
C ALA A 123 -16.83 -5.36 1.72
N TYR A 124 -16.62 -6.30 0.80
CA TYR A 124 -16.12 -7.64 1.12
C TYR A 124 -14.70 -7.62 1.72
N ALA A 125 -13.81 -6.78 1.15
CA ALA A 125 -12.46 -6.64 1.68
C ALA A 125 -12.47 -6.05 3.10
N ASP A 126 -13.30 -5.04 3.36
CA ASP A 126 -13.45 -4.41 4.68
C ASP A 126 -13.97 -5.43 5.71
N GLU A 127 -15.03 -6.18 5.39
CA GLU A 127 -15.58 -7.23 6.25
C GLU A 127 -14.53 -8.32 6.56
N THR A 128 -13.75 -8.69 5.57
CA THR A 128 -12.75 -9.72 5.72
C THR A 128 -11.59 -9.27 6.60
N ILE A 129 -11.14 -8.01 6.45
CA ILE A 129 -10.14 -7.42 7.33
C ILE A 129 -10.68 -7.34 8.77
N GLU A 130 -11.92 -6.91 8.94
CA GLU A 130 -12.55 -6.82 10.25
C GLU A 130 -12.62 -8.18 10.95
N ARG A 131 -13.01 -9.23 10.23
CA ARG A 131 -13.10 -10.60 10.74
C ARG A 131 -11.74 -11.12 11.23
N VAL A 132 -10.67 -10.88 10.46
CA VAL A 132 -9.32 -11.29 10.87
C VAL A 132 -8.78 -10.42 12.00
N ALA A 133 -9.06 -9.13 11.98
CA ALA A 133 -8.64 -8.17 13.00
C ALA A 133 -9.36 -8.35 14.34
N ALA A 134 -10.55 -8.95 14.34
CA ALA A 134 -11.31 -9.19 15.56
C ALA A 134 -10.59 -10.09 16.57
N HIS A 135 -9.67 -10.92 16.12
CA HIS A 135 -8.91 -11.87 16.97
C HIS A 135 -7.57 -11.31 17.47
N ASP A 136 -7.16 -10.09 17.07
CA ASP A 136 -5.92 -9.46 17.52
C ASP A 136 -6.21 -8.47 18.66
N GLU A 137 -5.75 -8.77 19.87
CA GLU A 137 -5.95 -7.90 21.04
C GLU A 137 -5.41 -6.49 20.84
N ARG A 138 -4.32 -6.34 20.09
CA ARG A 138 -3.73 -5.00 19.79
C ARG A 138 -4.68 -4.17 18.95
N VAL A 139 -5.34 -4.78 17.98
CA VAL A 139 -6.38 -4.14 17.18
C VAL A 139 -7.57 -3.76 18.04
N GLN A 140 -8.01 -4.65 18.94
CA GLN A 140 -9.11 -4.36 19.85
C GLN A 140 -8.81 -3.19 20.79
N ARG A 141 -7.59 -3.14 21.34
CA ARG A 141 -7.14 -1.99 22.16
C ARG A 141 -7.13 -0.67 21.37
N LEU A 142 -6.71 -0.69 20.11
CA LEU A 142 -6.74 0.52 19.27
C LEU A 142 -8.16 0.97 18.92
N ARG A 143 -9.10 0.04 18.81
CA ARG A 143 -10.52 0.36 18.55
C ARG A 143 -11.22 1.05 19.72
N THR A 144 -10.65 1.05 20.93
CA THR A 144 -11.18 1.84 22.06
C THR A 144 -10.98 3.35 21.85
N VAL A 145 -10.06 3.74 20.95
CA VAL A 145 -9.81 5.14 20.64
C VAL A 145 -10.92 5.66 19.71
N PRO A 146 -11.58 6.77 20.05
CA PRO A 146 -12.60 7.37 19.20
C PRO A 146 -12.10 7.61 17.77
N SER A 147 -12.91 7.34 16.76
CA SER A 147 -12.62 7.50 15.32
C SER A 147 -11.63 6.49 14.72
N VAL A 148 -11.14 5.52 15.49
CA VAL A 148 -10.30 4.45 14.95
C VAL A 148 -11.17 3.25 14.56
N GLY A 149 -11.37 3.08 13.25
CA GLY A 149 -12.10 1.92 12.69
C GLY A 149 -11.22 0.67 12.59
N PRO A 150 -11.84 -0.51 12.33
CA PRO A 150 -11.14 -1.80 12.29
C PRO A 150 -10.01 -1.83 11.24
N VAL A 151 -10.25 -1.26 10.07
CA VAL A 151 -9.25 -1.19 8.99
C VAL A 151 -8.06 -0.31 9.39
N THR A 152 -8.31 0.84 10.02
CA THR A 152 -7.25 1.74 10.49
C THR A 152 -6.42 1.09 11.59
N ALA A 153 -7.07 0.45 12.56
CA ALA A 153 -6.40 -0.28 13.64
C ALA A 153 -5.54 -1.43 13.09
N ALA A 154 -6.08 -2.23 12.17
CA ALA A 154 -5.35 -3.32 11.53
C ALA A 154 -4.15 -2.83 10.73
N ALA A 155 -4.31 -1.72 9.97
CA ALA A 155 -3.22 -1.10 9.21
C ALA A 155 -2.11 -0.60 10.13
N PHE A 156 -2.45 0.03 11.24
CA PHE A 156 -1.49 0.52 12.23
C PHE A 156 -0.68 -0.63 12.84
N VAL A 157 -1.33 -1.70 13.29
CA VAL A 157 -0.67 -2.89 13.85
C VAL A 157 0.24 -3.54 12.82
N ALA A 158 -0.20 -3.69 11.57
CA ALA A 158 0.60 -4.26 10.50
C ALA A 158 1.85 -3.40 10.20
N THR A 159 1.71 -2.06 10.18
CA THR A 159 2.81 -1.13 9.92
C THR A 159 3.85 -1.16 11.04
N ILE A 160 3.43 -1.17 12.31
CA ILE A 160 4.35 -1.26 13.45
C ILE A 160 5.11 -2.58 13.44
N ALA A 161 4.43 -3.69 13.15
CA ALA A 161 5.08 -4.99 13.05
C ALA A 161 6.17 -5.02 11.97
N MET A 162 5.97 -4.32 10.85
CA MET A 162 6.98 -4.17 9.80
C MET A 162 8.11 -3.22 10.19
N SER A 163 7.80 -2.08 10.83
CA SER A 163 8.79 -1.10 11.31
C SER A 163 9.71 -1.69 12.37
N SER A 164 9.19 -2.41 13.32
CA SER A 164 9.99 -3.07 14.37
C SER A 164 10.92 -4.15 13.79
N ALA A 165 10.49 -4.84 12.74
CA ALA A 165 11.35 -5.76 11.99
C ALA A 165 12.51 -5.04 11.30
N SER A 166 12.29 -3.85 10.77
CA SER A 166 13.30 -3.03 10.08
C SER A 166 14.28 -2.35 11.05
N GLN A 167 13.79 -1.80 12.16
CA GLN A 167 14.62 -1.09 13.14
C GLN A 167 15.59 -2.00 13.90
N ASN A 168 15.24 -3.27 14.10
CA ASN A 168 16.13 -4.27 14.67
C ASN A 168 17.32 -4.62 13.75
N LEU A 169 17.22 -4.34 12.48
CA LEU A 169 18.33 -4.47 11.51
C LEU A 169 19.32 -3.29 11.60
N SER A 170 18.81 -2.06 11.77
CA SER A 170 19.65 -0.85 11.81
C SER A 170 20.41 -0.67 13.15
N ARG A 171 19.84 -1.08 14.27
CA ARG A 171 20.49 -0.94 15.60
C ARG A 171 21.69 -1.84 15.83
N ARG A 172 21.97 -2.79 14.94
CA ARG A 172 23.08 -3.74 15.06
C ARG A 172 24.32 -3.39 14.26
N GLY A 173 24.27 -2.32 13.45
CA GLY A 173 25.44 -1.81 12.74
C GLY A 173 26.38 -0.95 13.60
N ASP A 174 25.95 -0.46 14.76
CA ASP A 174 26.70 0.51 15.59
C ASP A 174 27.31 -0.08 16.89
N GLY A 175 27.26 -1.40 17.03
CA GLY A 175 27.94 -2.06 18.16
C GLY A 175 29.43 -2.26 17.88
N THR A 176 30.23 -1.20 17.92
CA THR A 176 31.67 -1.32 18.17
C THR A 176 31.84 -1.84 19.60
N ASP A 177 31.96 -3.17 19.69
CA ASP A 177 32.37 -3.84 20.92
C ASP A 177 33.86 -3.57 21.14
N ASN A 178 34.16 -2.52 21.91
CA ASN A 178 35.45 -2.30 22.51
C ASN A 178 35.61 -3.32 23.64
N GLY A 179 35.85 -4.57 23.28
CA GLY A 179 36.33 -5.57 24.23
C GLY A 179 37.71 -5.17 24.76
N PRO A 180 37.97 -5.28 26.10
CA PRO A 180 39.26 -4.93 26.65
C PRO A 180 40.35 -5.85 26.12
N LEU A 181 41.43 -5.23 25.61
CA LEU A 181 42.69 -5.91 25.32
C LEU A 181 43.22 -6.56 26.59
N ILE A 182 43.09 -7.85 26.74
CA ILE A 182 43.81 -8.62 27.76
C ILE A 182 45.28 -8.65 27.29
N GLN A 183 46.12 -7.87 27.97
CA GLN A 183 47.55 -8.03 27.94
C GLN A 183 47.89 -9.16 28.92
N ASP A 184 48.38 -10.28 28.40
CA ASP A 184 49.06 -11.30 29.19
C ASP A 184 50.54 -10.97 29.29
N PRO A 185 51.17 -11.31 30.46
CA PRO A 185 52.55 -10.97 30.82
C PRO A 185 53.65 -11.72 30.06
#